data_28bb655991609f145966cbf1fd6188f7
#
_entry.id   28bb655991609f145966cbf1fd6188f7
#
_cell.length_a   1.000
_cell.length_b   1.000
_cell.length_c   1.000
_cell.angle_alpha   90.00
_cell.angle_beta   90.00
_cell.angle_gamma   90.00
#
_symmetry.space_group_name_H-M   'P 1'
#
loop_
_entity.id
_entity.type
_entity.pdbx_description
1 polymer ?
#
loop_
_entity_poly.entity_id
_entity_poly.type
_entity_poly.pdbx_seq_one_letter_code
_entity_poly.pdbx_strand_id
1 'polypeptide(L)'
;MKTTVTTETITDVKMNIEPEETPTLDDKVTPKGKGKLDMVIAFDTTGSMAAYIDDVRHQVAEMIPRIFKDNEDLRLGIVAFGDYCDMENRDSFGNAYQCIPLTDNENDIIKFVEESKDTSGGDGDEFYELVLKKIIEESPWREDSSKAILLIADADPHEIGYTYRDYVVGNQIDWRIEAKKAADMKIKVDTVSICGRSWCKELSAMTNGISVPFKSSGKTGTMIETATTARSAMAFAESASGCEDASTRAYCRERVHGLKGKLFSMFSDCNDEELNDVCDSYTKEIDKADE
;
A
#
# COMPACT_ATOMS: atom_id res chain seq x y z
N MET A 1 -43.14 49.25 67.88
CA MET A 1 -43.18 48.46 66.59
C MET A 1 -41.76 48.10 66.21
N LYS A 2 -41.37 46.85 66.37
CA LYS A 2 -40.08 46.35 66.01
C LYS A 2 -40.26 45.59 64.70
N THR A 3 -39.62 46.04 63.64
CA THR A 3 -39.59 45.40 62.30
C THR A 3 -38.41 44.47 62.29
N THR A 4 -38.68 43.16 62.17
CA THR A 4 -37.65 42.13 62.01
C THR A 4 -37.39 41.96 60.52
N VAL A 5 -36.14 42.12 60.12
CA VAL A 5 -35.66 41.82 58.77
C VAL A 5 -35.08 40.40 58.78
N THR A 6 -35.67 39.51 57.99
CA THR A 6 -35.16 38.15 57.73
C THR A 6 -34.21 38.18 56.53
N THR A 7 -32.98 37.80 56.76
CA THR A 7 -31.95 37.59 55.72
C THR A 7 -32.09 36.16 55.17
N GLU A 8 -32.45 36.02 53.91
CA GLU A 8 -32.37 34.73 53.18
C GLU A 8 -30.94 34.49 52.72
N THR A 9 -30.40 33.35 53.10
CA THR A 9 -29.07 32.87 52.68
C THR A 9 -29.21 32.21 51.32
N ILE A 10 -28.53 32.75 50.30
CA ILE A 10 -28.36 32.14 48.96
C ILE A 10 -27.33 31.02 49.11
N THR A 11 -27.75 29.76 48.92
CA THR A 11 -26.88 28.61 48.85
C THR A 11 -26.27 28.54 47.43
N ASP A 12 -24.94 28.67 47.34
CA ASP A 12 -24.13 28.43 46.12
C ASP A 12 -24.33 27.01 45.65
N VAL A 13 -25.00 26.83 44.50
CA VAL A 13 -25.05 25.58 43.77
C VAL A 13 -23.77 25.50 42.92
N LYS A 14 -22.76 24.76 43.40
CA LYS A 14 -21.62 24.35 42.58
C LYS A 14 -22.13 23.37 41.56
N MET A 15 -22.24 23.80 40.29
CA MET A 15 -22.34 22.88 39.16
C MET A 15 -20.98 22.20 38.97
N ASN A 16 -20.90 20.92 39.29
CA ASN A 16 -19.84 20.06 38.85
C ASN A 16 -20.02 19.81 37.33
N ILE A 17 -19.35 20.58 36.53
CA ILE A 17 -19.15 20.23 35.09
C ILE A 17 -17.99 19.25 35.08
N GLU A 18 -18.29 17.95 35.01
CA GLU A 18 -17.29 16.95 34.62
C GLU A 18 -16.87 17.27 33.19
N PRO A 19 -15.57 17.29 32.87
CA PRO A 19 -15.14 17.49 31.51
C PRO A 19 -15.63 16.29 30.66
N GLU A 20 -16.47 16.54 29.66
CA GLU A 20 -16.75 15.53 28.62
C GLU A 20 -15.42 15.07 28.05
N GLU A 21 -15.07 13.81 28.31
CA GLU A 21 -13.93 13.19 27.62
C GLU A 21 -14.24 13.20 26.13
N THR A 22 -13.48 13.97 25.37
CA THR A 22 -13.51 13.89 23.91
C THR A 22 -13.06 12.48 23.52
N PRO A 23 -13.89 11.69 22.81
CA PRO A 23 -13.52 10.35 22.40
C PRO A 23 -12.22 10.40 21.59
N THR A 24 -11.27 9.53 21.93
CA THR A 24 -10.02 9.38 21.18
C THR A 24 -10.32 8.77 19.81
N LEU A 25 -9.40 8.94 18.86
CA LEU A 25 -9.54 8.43 17.47
C LEU A 25 -9.81 6.91 17.45
N ASP A 26 -9.24 6.17 18.41
CA ASP A 26 -9.36 4.71 18.55
C ASP A 26 -10.78 4.27 19.00
N ASP A 27 -11.62 5.18 19.55
CA ASP A 27 -12.99 4.89 19.98
C ASP A 27 -14.04 5.12 18.87
N LYS A 28 -13.64 5.67 17.71
CA LYS A 28 -14.55 5.95 16.59
C LYS A 28 -14.61 4.76 15.65
N VAL A 29 -15.74 4.09 15.58
CA VAL A 29 -15.99 3.02 14.61
C VAL A 29 -15.92 3.61 13.20
N THR A 30 -15.09 3.02 12.33
CA THR A 30 -14.99 3.40 10.92
C THR A 30 -16.37 3.33 10.26
N PRO A 31 -16.88 4.42 9.66
CA PRO A 31 -18.14 4.38 8.93
C PRO A 31 -18.05 3.35 7.80
N LYS A 32 -19.02 2.44 7.72
CA LYS A 32 -19.02 1.36 6.73
C LYS A 32 -18.83 1.90 5.30
N GLY A 33 -17.91 1.28 4.58
CA GLY A 33 -17.64 1.59 3.18
C GLY A 33 -16.78 2.83 2.94
N LYS A 34 -16.09 3.34 3.98
CA LYS A 34 -15.16 4.45 3.87
C LYS A 34 -13.72 3.99 4.02
N GLY A 35 -12.82 4.60 3.23
CA GLY A 35 -11.42 4.22 3.21
C GLY A 35 -11.14 2.82 2.65
N LYS A 36 -12.09 2.21 1.91
CA LYS A 36 -11.87 0.89 1.30
C LYS A 36 -10.66 0.90 0.40
N LEU A 37 -9.73 0.00 0.66
CA LEU A 37 -8.51 -0.17 -0.13
C LEU A 37 -8.31 -1.64 -0.48
N ASP A 38 -8.16 -1.93 -1.77
CA ASP A 38 -7.63 -3.19 -2.27
C ASP A 38 -6.23 -2.93 -2.81
N MET A 39 -5.22 -3.59 -2.26
CA MET A 39 -3.83 -3.38 -2.66
C MET A 39 -3.12 -4.71 -2.89
N VAL A 40 -2.42 -4.84 -4.01
CA VAL A 40 -1.54 -5.97 -4.29
C VAL A 40 -0.10 -5.49 -4.22
N ILE A 41 0.72 -6.19 -3.43
CA ILE A 41 2.16 -5.97 -3.37
C ILE A 41 2.82 -7.08 -4.20
N ALA A 42 3.55 -6.71 -5.22
CA ALA A 42 4.25 -7.62 -6.11
C ALA A 42 5.75 -7.40 -6.00
N PHE A 43 6.50 -8.45 -5.73
CA PHE A 43 7.95 -8.40 -5.63
C PHE A 43 8.61 -9.54 -6.39
N ASP A 44 9.67 -9.18 -7.08
CA ASP A 44 10.55 -10.08 -7.74
C ASP A 44 11.35 -10.91 -6.72
N THR A 45 11.48 -12.22 -6.94
CA THR A 45 12.17 -13.17 -6.06
C THR A 45 13.46 -13.72 -6.67
N THR A 46 13.93 -13.13 -7.76
CA THR A 46 15.20 -13.51 -8.39
C THR A 46 16.41 -13.17 -7.51
N GLY A 47 17.57 -13.74 -7.83
CA GLY A 47 18.73 -13.67 -6.97
C GLY A 47 19.22 -12.26 -6.64
N SER A 48 19.04 -11.28 -7.54
CA SER A 48 19.36 -9.86 -7.33
C SER A 48 18.54 -9.21 -6.22
N MET A 49 17.33 -9.72 -5.99
CA MET A 49 16.37 -9.22 -5.01
C MET A 49 16.49 -9.86 -3.62
N ALA A 50 17.33 -10.88 -3.43
CA ALA A 50 17.39 -11.67 -2.20
C ALA A 50 17.49 -10.82 -0.92
N ALA A 51 18.38 -9.81 -0.89
CA ALA A 51 18.56 -8.95 0.28
C ALA A 51 17.32 -8.10 0.63
N TYR A 52 16.52 -7.72 -0.37
CA TYR A 52 15.29 -6.95 -0.20
C TYR A 52 14.18 -7.83 0.35
N ILE A 53 14.07 -9.06 -0.16
CA ILE A 53 13.05 -10.03 0.25
C ILE A 53 13.33 -10.54 1.65
N ASP A 54 14.57 -10.82 1.99
CA ASP A 54 14.97 -11.24 3.33
C ASP A 54 14.61 -10.19 4.39
N ASP A 55 14.78 -8.89 4.09
CA ASP A 55 14.33 -7.81 4.95
C ASP A 55 12.81 -7.85 5.17
N VAL A 56 12.03 -8.03 4.11
CA VAL A 56 10.56 -8.18 4.21
C VAL A 56 10.18 -9.38 5.04
N ARG A 57 10.77 -10.55 4.80
CA ARG A 57 10.50 -11.78 5.56
C ARG A 57 10.78 -11.61 7.05
N HIS A 58 11.87 -10.92 7.40
CA HIS A 58 12.21 -10.65 8.81
C HIS A 58 11.24 -9.70 9.51
N GLN A 59 10.62 -8.79 8.79
CA GLN A 59 9.76 -7.75 9.36
C GLN A 59 8.26 -8.05 9.23
N VAL A 60 7.87 -9.02 8.40
CA VAL A 60 6.46 -9.23 8.00
C VAL A 60 5.52 -9.44 9.18
N ALA A 61 5.93 -10.23 10.18
CA ALA A 61 5.10 -10.54 11.34
C ALA A 61 4.77 -9.30 12.21
N GLU A 62 5.62 -8.28 12.18
CA GLU A 62 5.39 -7.02 12.88
C GLU A 62 4.76 -5.95 11.97
N MET A 63 5.13 -5.95 10.70
CA MET A 63 4.69 -4.97 9.71
C MET A 63 3.22 -5.15 9.34
N ILE A 64 2.76 -6.36 9.06
CA ILE A 64 1.38 -6.60 8.60
C ILE A 64 0.32 -6.13 9.62
N PRO A 65 0.42 -6.45 10.93
CA PRO A 65 -0.52 -5.92 11.91
C PRO A 65 -0.55 -4.38 11.99
N ARG A 66 0.61 -3.72 11.81
CA ARG A 66 0.65 -2.25 11.77
C ARG A 66 -0.07 -1.67 10.55
N ILE A 67 0.10 -2.31 9.37
CA ILE A 67 -0.57 -1.92 8.14
C ILE A 67 -2.09 -2.05 8.28
N PHE A 68 -2.60 -3.16 8.81
CA PHE A 68 -4.03 -3.37 8.99
C PHE A 68 -4.64 -2.46 10.05
N LYS A 69 -3.88 -2.06 11.07
CA LYS A 69 -4.30 -1.05 12.05
C LYS A 69 -4.54 0.32 11.41
N ASP A 70 -3.84 0.65 10.34
CA ASP A 70 -3.99 1.93 9.64
C ASP A 70 -5.31 2.03 8.87
N ASN A 71 -5.83 0.90 8.41
CA ASN A 71 -7.07 0.86 7.64
C ASN A 71 -7.82 -0.47 7.85
N GLU A 72 -8.94 -0.41 8.56
CA GLU A 72 -9.78 -1.57 8.89
C GLU A 72 -10.51 -2.17 7.67
N ASP A 73 -10.66 -1.41 6.57
CA ASP A 73 -11.30 -1.88 5.33
C ASP A 73 -10.26 -2.10 4.21
N LEU A 74 -9.08 -2.58 4.62
CA LEU A 74 -7.98 -2.98 3.74
C LEU A 74 -8.11 -4.47 3.38
N ARG A 75 -7.85 -4.80 2.10
CA ARG A 75 -7.47 -6.14 1.68
C ARG A 75 -6.12 -6.08 0.98
N LEU A 76 -5.23 -6.97 1.37
CA LEU A 76 -3.91 -7.14 0.74
C LEU A 76 -3.85 -8.45 -0.04
N GLY A 77 -3.28 -8.38 -1.23
CA GLY A 77 -2.78 -9.53 -1.97
C GLY A 77 -1.26 -9.44 -2.09
N ILE A 78 -0.58 -10.57 -2.13
CA ILE A 78 0.87 -10.62 -2.35
C ILE A 78 1.16 -11.48 -3.56
N VAL A 79 2.08 -11.02 -4.41
CA VAL A 79 2.62 -11.77 -5.54
C VAL A 79 4.13 -11.82 -5.44
N ALA A 80 4.67 -13.02 -5.39
CA ALA A 80 6.11 -13.30 -5.45
C ALA A 80 6.40 -13.99 -6.78
N PHE A 81 7.36 -13.48 -7.55
CA PHE A 81 7.54 -13.95 -8.92
C PHE A 81 9.01 -13.97 -9.36
N GLY A 82 9.29 -14.71 -10.41
CA GLY A 82 10.60 -14.79 -11.07
C GLY A 82 10.49 -14.48 -12.56
N ASP A 83 10.90 -15.43 -13.41
CA ASP A 83 10.91 -15.27 -14.84
C ASP A 83 10.40 -16.51 -15.58
N TYR A 84 10.24 -16.41 -16.90
CA TYR A 84 9.81 -17.51 -17.79
C TYR A 84 10.72 -18.76 -17.69
N CYS A 85 12.01 -18.59 -17.45
CA CYS A 85 12.92 -19.68 -17.24
C CYS A 85 12.58 -20.52 -16.00
N ASP A 86 12.04 -19.88 -14.95
CA ASP A 86 11.63 -20.54 -13.72
C ASP A 86 10.35 -21.38 -13.90
N MET A 87 9.51 -21.08 -14.90
CA MET A 87 8.35 -21.89 -15.25
C MET A 87 8.73 -23.26 -15.83
N GLU A 88 9.86 -23.34 -16.55
CA GLU A 88 10.32 -24.55 -17.20
C GLU A 88 11.25 -25.37 -16.32
N ASN A 89 11.95 -24.74 -15.39
CA ASN A 89 12.95 -25.39 -14.57
C ASN A 89 12.29 -26.07 -13.35
N ARG A 90 12.15 -27.39 -13.44
CA ARG A 90 11.59 -28.21 -12.34
C ARG A 90 12.45 -28.21 -11.08
N ASP A 91 13.71 -27.84 -11.20
CA ASP A 91 14.70 -27.83 -10.12
C ASP A 91 14.87 -26.43 -9.51
N SER A 92 14.40 -25.35 -10.14
CA SER A 92 14.37 -24.02 -9.57
C SER A 92 13.10 -23.84 -8.75
N PHE A 93 13.15 -24.24 -7.52
CA PHE A 93 12.21 -23.95 -6.42
C PHE A 93 10.70 -23.89 -6.77
N GLY A 94 10.34 -24.17 -8.00
CA GLY A 94 9.07 -24.67 -8.49
C GLY A 94 7.95 -23.70 -8.75
N ASN A 95 8.08 -22.42 -8.45
CA ASN A 95 6.96 -21.52 -8.62
C ASN A 95 7.38 -20.14 -9.11
N ALA A 96 7.52 -19.99 -10.43
CA ALA A 96 7.80 -18.70 -11.05
C ALA A 96 6.75 -17.62 -10.72
N TYR A 97 5.55 -18.01 -10.37
CA TYR A 97 4.48 -17.11 -9.96
C TYR A 97 3.72 -17.68 -8.77
N GLN A 98 3.88 -17.06 -7.61
CA GLN A 98 3.26 -17.43 -6.35
C GLN A 98 2.35 -16.27 -5.92
N CYS A 99 1.14 -16.55 -5.48
CA CYS A 99 0.26 -15.47 -5.03
C CYS A 99 -0.67 -15.90 -3.90
N ILE A 100 -0.96 -14.95 -3.03
CA ILE A 100 -2.13 -14.96 -2.16
C ILE A 100 -3.09 -13.88 -2.68
N PRO A 101 -4.35 -14.23 -2.98
CA PRO A 101 -5.33 -13.24 -3.44
C PRO A 101 -5.65 -12.21 -2.38
N LEU A 102 -6.32 -11.13 -2.77
CA LEU A 102 -6.78 -10.08 -1.86
C LEU A 102 -7.57 -10.66 -0.68
N THR A 103 -7.04 -10.48 0.53
CA THR A 103 -7.60 -10.97 1.79
C THR A 103 -7.42 -9.94 2.92
N ASP A 104 -8.24 -10.02 3.95
CA ASP A 104 -8.11 -9.30 5.22
C ASP A 104 -7.52 -10.19 6.33
N ASN A 105 -7.11 -11.42 6.02
CA ASN A 105 -6.50 -12.34 6.97
C ASN A 105 -4.99 -12.10 7.08
N GLU A 106 -4.58 -11.37 8.12
CA GLU A 106 -3.18 -11.05 8.40
C GLU A 106 -2.29 -12.30 8.50
N ASN A 107 -2.78 -13.37 9.15
CA ASN A 107 -1.99 -14.58 9.37
C ASN A 107 -1.69 -15.32 8.06
N ASP A 108 -2.64 -15.34 7.12
CA ASP A 108 -2.44 -15.96 5.81
C ASP A 108 -1.40 -15.18 5.00
N ILE A 109 -1.40 -13.84 5.09
CA ILE A 109 -0.42 -12.98 4.43
C ILE A 109 0.98 -13.21 5.02
N ILE A 110 1.12 -13.17 6.34
CA ILE A 110 2.39 -13.40 7.04
C ILE A 110 2.97 -14.75 6.62
N LYS A 111 2.16 -15.81 6.75
CA LYS A 111 2.56 -17.16 6.37
C LYS A 111 2.99 -17.26 4.90
N PHE A 112 2.24 -16.62 3.98
CA PHE A 112 2.59 -16.64 2.57
C PHE A 112 3.98 -16.01 2.33
N VAL A 113 4.26 -14.85 2.93
CA VAL A 113 5.55 -14.15 2.75
C VAL A 113 6.70 -14.98 3.32
N GLU A 114 6.53 -15.58 4.52
CA GLU A 114 7.54 -16.44 5.14
C GLU A 114 7.83 -17.72 4.32
N GLU A 115 6.81 -18.28 3.66
CA GLU A 115 6.91 -19.53 2.89
C GLU A 115 7.22 -19.31 1.40
N SER A 116 7.14 -18.05 0.90
CA SER A 116 7.43 -17.72 -0.50
C SER A 116 8.83 -18.16 -0.91
N LYS A 117 8.96 -18.70 -2.12
CA LYS A 117 10.21 -19.29 -2.61
C LYS A 117 10.95 -18.32 -3.51
N ASP A 118 12.26 -18.35 -3.40
CA ASP A 118 13.13 -17.67 -4.31
C ASP A 118 13.10 -18.33 -5.69
N THR A 119 13.39 -17.53 -6.71
CA THR A 119 13.52 -17.96 -8.09
C THR A 119 14.92 -17.62 -8.59
N SER A 120 15.30 -18.15 -9.75
CA SER A 120 16.67 -17.98 -10.23
C SER A 120 16.82 -16.81 -11.21
N GLY A 121 15.77 -16.50 -11.98
CA GLY A 121 15.91 -15.69 -13.16
C GLY A 121 16.78 -16.38 -14.25
N GLY A 122 16.71 -15.97 -15.50
CA GLY A 122 17.43 -16.63 -16.57
C GLY A 122 18.27 -15.71 -17.42
N ASP A 123 17.89 -14.49 -17.50
CA ASP A 123 18.59 -13.40 -18.18
C ASP A 123 18.53 -12.12 -17.35
N GLY A 124 18.59 -10.96 -17.96
CA GLY A 124 18.62 -9.68 -17.23
C GLY A 124 17.28 -8.98 -17.16
N ASP A 125 16.25 -9.52 -17.80
CA ASP A 125 14.88 -9.03 -17.79
C ASP A 125 13.99 -10.05 -17.10
N GLU A 126 12.85 -9.60 -16.55
CA GLU A 126 11.95 -10.46 -15.82
C GLU A 126 10.51 -10.27 -16.31
N PHE A 127 9.60 -11.21 -16.05
CA PHE A 127 8.26 -11.21 -16.67
C PHE A 127 7.24 -10.29 -15.97
N TYR A 128 7.63 -9.05 -15.72
CA TYR A 128 6.75 -8.02 -15.12
C TYR A 128 5.46 -7.79 -15.90
N GLU A 129 5.50 -7.90 -17.25
CA GLU A 129 4.34 -7.78 -18.10
C GLU A 129 3.31 -8.87 -17.84
N LEU A 130 3.74 -10.10 -17.56
CA LEU A 130 2.86 -11.20 -17.16
C LEU A 130 2.29 -10.98 -15.77
N VAL A 131 3.10 -10.51 -14.84
CA VAL A 131 2.69 -10.19 -13.46
C VAL A 131 1.60 -9.13 -13.47
N LEU A 132 1.80 -8.02 -14.19
CA LEU A 132 0.79 -6.97 -14.34
C LEU A 132 -0.51 -7.54 -14.91
N LYS A 133 -0.45 -8.29 -16.01
CA LYS A 133 -1.62 -8.91 -16.61
C LYS A 133 -2.39 -9.77 -15.60
N LYS A 134 -1.70 -10.68 -14.91
CA LYS A 134 -2.34 -11.59 -13.96
C LYS A 134 -2.96 -10.85 -12.78
N ILE A 135 -2.27 -9.88 -12.19
CA ILE A 135 -2.82 -9.09 -11.08
C ILE A 135 -4.07 -8.33 -11.52
N ILE A 136 -4.05 -7.69 -12.69
CA ILE A 136 -5.16 -6.88 -13.20
C ILE A 136 -6.39 -7.77 -13.50
N GLU A 137 -6.19 -8.90 -14.17
CA GLU A 137 -7.27 -9.75 -14.67
C GLU A 137 -7.78 -10.76 -13.63
N GLU A 138 -6.93 -11.26 -12.71
CA GLU A 138 -7.24 -12.38 -11.81
C GLU A 138 -7.56 -11.93 -10.37
N SER A 139 -7.19 -10.70 -9.95
CA SER A 139 -7.49 -10.26 -8.59
C SER A 139 -8.96 -9.91 -8.41
N PRO A 140 -9.58 -10.34 -7.29
CA PRO A 140 -11.00 -10.07 -7.02
C PRO A 140 -11.20 -8.64 -6.49
N TRP A 141 -10.94 -7.62 -7.32
CA TRP A 141 -11.08 -6.22 -6.97
C TRP A 141 -12.53 -5.86 -6.60
N ARG A 142 -12.74 -5.14 -5.49
CA ARG A 142 -14.05 -4.56 -5.17
C ARG A 142 -14.32 -3.35 -6.08
N GLU A 143 -15.57 -3.19 -6.54
CA GLU A 143 -15.94 -2.07 -7.42
C GLU A 143 -15.79 -0.71 -6.71
N ASP A 144 -16.14 -0.68 -5.43
CA ASP A 144 -16.24 0.52 -4.58
C ASP A 144 -15.00 0.77 -3.71
N SER A 145 -13.86 0.15 -4.01
CA SER A 145 -12.59 0.39 -3.33
C SER A 145 -11.65 1.26 -4.15
N SER A 146 -10.78 1.99 -3.46
CA SER A 146 -9.52 2.45 -4.04
C SER A 146 -8.66 1.23 -4.37
N LYS A 147 -7.98 1.23 -5.54
CA LYS A 147 -7.22 0.09 -6.02
C LYS A 147 -5.78 0.49 -6.28
N ALA A 148 -4.84 -0.31 -5.77
CA ALA A 148 -3.42 -0.06 -5.96
C ALA A 148 -2.62 -1.35 -6.17
N ILE A 149 -1.55 -1.24 -6.94
CA ILE A 149 -0.47 -2.23 -7.03
C ILE A 149 0.81 -1.54 -6.58
N LEU A 150 1.56 -2.16 -5.69
CA LEU A 150 2.93 -1.78 -5.36
C LEU A 150 3.86 -2.80 -6.01
N LEU A 151 4.57 -2.39 -7.05
CA LEU A 151 5.50 -3.24 -7.79
C LEU A 151 6.94 -2.89 -7.42
N ILE A 152 7.67 -3.84 -6.84
CA ILE A 152 9.07 -3.69 -6.45
C ILE A 152 9.92 -4.41 -7.50
N ALA A 153 10.76 -3.67 -8.22
CA ALA A 153 11.43 -4.12 -9.43
C ALA A 153 12.88 -3.62 -9.51
N ASP A 154 13.78 -4.49 -9.97
CA ASP A 154 15.18 -4.14 -10.24
C ASP A 154 15.62 -4.39 -11.69
N ALA A 155 14.77 -5.02 -12.51
CA ALA A 155 15.01 -5.36 -13.91
C ALA A 155 14.03 -4.67 -14.86
N ASP A 156 14.17 -4.89 -16.16
CA ASP A 156 13.22 -4.45 -17.17
C ASP A 156 12.22 -5.56 -17.51
N PRO A 157 11.00 -5.25 -18.00
CA PRO A 157 10.06 -6.25 -18.49
C PRO A 157 10.50 -6.80 -19.85
N HIS A 158 10.11 -8.01 -20.16
CA HIS A 158 10.27 -8.52 -21.52
C HIS A 158 9.42 -7.73 -22.51
N GLU A 159 10.04 -7.36 -23.62
CA GLU A 159 9.37 -6.66 -24.71
C GLU A 159 8.79 -7.64 -25.74
N ILE A 160 7.84 -7.18 -26.55
CA ILE A 160 7.29 -7.96 -27.66
C ILE A 160 8.40 -8.46 -28.57
N GLY A 161 8.38 -9.74 -28.86
CA GLY A 161 9.44 -10.43 -29.62
C GLY A 161 10.41 -11.20 -28.75
N TYR A 162 10.26 -11.16 -27.42
CA TYR A 162 11.10 -11.92 -26.51
C TYR A 162 11.12 -13.41 -26.84
N THR A 163 12.30 -13.99 -26.78
CA THR A 163 12.52 -15.43 -26.98
C THR A 163 13.34 -15.98 -25.82
N TYR A 164 12.92 -17.12 -25.31
CA TYR A 164 13.70 -17.87 -24.33
C TYR A 164 14.22 -19.16 -24.99
N ARG A 165 15.55 -19.37 -24.98
CA ARG A 165 16.21 -20.54 -25.62
C ARG A 165 15.75 -20.80 -27.07
N ASP A 166 15.73 -19.77 -27.87
CA ASP A 166 15.31 -19.79 -29.29
C ASP A 166 13.79 -20.05 -29.50
N TYR A 167 12.99 -20.12 -28.43
CA TYR A 167 11.52 -20.15 -28.53
C TYR A 167 10.94 -18.76 -28.36
N VAL A 168 10.04 -18.40 -29.23
CA VAL A 168 9.18 -17.22 -28.98
C VAL A 168 8.26 -17.61 -27.83
N VAL A 169 8.33 -16.84 -26.73
CA VAL A 169 7.41 -17.04 -25.62
C VAL A 169 5.98 -16.80 -26.11
N GLY A 170 5.14 -17.83 -26.00
CA GLY A 170 3.75 -17.74 -26.45
C GLY A 170 2.97 -16.69 -25.67
N ASN A 171 1.94 -16.11 -26.32
CA ASN A 171 1.09 -15.07 -25.72
C ASN A 171 1.89 -13.84 -25.27
N GLN A 172 2.69 -13.30 -26.17
CA GLN A 172 3.45 -12.07 -25.95
C GLN A 172 2.58 -10.97 -25.35
N ILE A 173 3.06 -10.37 -24.26
CA ILE A 173 2.33 -9.36 -23.47
C ILE A 173 3.10 -8.04 -23.62
N ASP A 174 2.40 -6.97 -23.97
CA ASP A 174 2.94 -5.63 -23.90
C ASP A 174 2.52 -5.00 -22.58
N TRP A 175 3.47 -4.73 -21.69
CA TRP A 175 3.19 -4.11 -20.39
C TRP A 175 2.49 -2.76 -20.49
N ARG A 176 2.66 -2.03 -21.61
CA ARG A 176 1.97 -0.76 -21.85
C ARG A 176 0.47 -0.94 -22.09
N ILE A 177 0.11 -2.07 -22.71
CA ILE A 177 -1.31 -2.44 -22.86
C ILE A 177 -1.89 -2.79 -21.50
N GLU A 178 -1.17 -3.53 -20.69
CA GLU A 178 -1.61 -3.87 -19.32
C GLU A 178 -1.70 -2.62 -18.43
N ALA A 179 -0.74 -1.69 -18.52
CA ALA A 179 -0.81 -0.40 -17.84
C ALA A 179 -2.08 0.39 -18.21
N LYS A 180 -2.45 0.39 -19.49
CA LYS A 180 -3.69 1.03 -19.93
C LYS A 180 -4.94 0.36 -19.36
N LYS A 181 -4.98 -0.99 -19.32
CA LYS A 181 -6.08 -1.73 -18.66
C LYS A 181 -6.17 -1.35 -17.18
N ALA A 182 -5.04 -1.28 -16.46
CA ALA A 182 -5.01 -0.85 -15.07
C ALA A 182 -5.61 0.56 -14.91
N ALA A 183 -5.20 1.51 -15.75
CA ALA A 183 -5.73 2.87 -15.75
C ALA A 183 -7.24 2.91 -16.00
N ASP A 184 -7.74 2.15 -17.00
CA ASP A 184 -9.17 2.05 -17.33
C ASP A 184 -9.98 1.46 -16.15
N MET A 185 -9.39 0.55 -15.35
CA MET A 185 -9.96 -0.01 -14.13
C MET A 185 -9.72 0.85 -12.87
N LYS A 186 -9.08 2.02 -13.02
CA LYS A 186 -8.66 2.92 -11.93
C LYS A 186 -7.73 2.27 -10.91
N ILE A 187 -6.93 1.31 -11.34
CA ILE A 187 -5.87 0.69 -10.55
C ILE A 187 -4.63 1.57 -10.68
N LYS A 188 -4.16 2.11 -9.57
CA LYS A 188 -2.92 2.90 -9.52
C LYS A 188 -1.73 1.95 -9.32
N VAL A 189 -0.69 2.09 -10.14
CA VAL A 189 0.49 1.25 -10.02
C VAL A 189 1.66 2.10 -9.50
N ASP A 190 1.99 1.88 -8.23
CA ASP A 190 3.20 2.43 -7.65
C ASP A 190 4.38 1.53 -7.96
N THR A 191 5.52 2.11 -8.29
CA THR A 191 6.74 1.36 -8.54
C THR A 191 7.85 1.77 -7.60
N VAL A 192 8.49 0.76 -7.00
CA VAL A 192 9.73 0.88 -6.24
C VAL A 192 10.85 0.38 -7.14
N SER A 193 11.60 1.31 -7.73
CA SER A 193 12.64 0.99 -8.70
C SER A 193 14.00 0.89 -8.03
N ILE A 194 14.50 -0.32 -7.83
CA ILE A 194 15.79 -0.59 -7.19
C ILE A 194 16.96 -0.04 -8.04
N CYS A 195 16.90 -0.20 -9.34
CA CYS A 195 17.94 0.23 -10.27
C CYS A 195 17.61 1.51 -11.06
N GLY A 196 16.56 2.23 -10.68
CA GLY A 196 16.15 3.47 -11.32
C GLY A 196 15.66 3.30 -12.77
N ARG A 197 15.00 2.19 -13.07
CA ARG A 197 14.52 1.83 -14.41
C ARG A 197 13.49 2.83 -14.94
N SER A 198 13.62 3.21 -16.20
CA SER A 198 12.76 4.24 -16.82
C SER A 198 11.32 3.76 -17.02
N TRP A 199 11.12 2.47 -17.32
CA TRP A 199 9.79 1.88 -17.50
C TRP A 199 8.93 1.94 -16.25
N CYS A 200 9.54 1.87 -15.05
CA CYS A 200 8.83 2.04 -13.78
C CYS A 200 8.16 3.42 -13.69
N LYS A 201 8.88 4.48 -14.10
CA LYS A 201 8.33 5.85 -14.13
C LYS A 201 7.21 5.98 -15.16
N GLU A 202 7.38 5.36 -16.33
CA GLU A 202 6.39 5.37 -17.40
C GLU A 202 5.11 4.62 -16.94
N LEU A 203 5.25 3.43 -16.38
CA LEU A 203 4.14 2.64 -15.83
C LEU A 203 3.34 3.40 -14.77
N SER A 204 4.03 3.97 -13.78
CA SER A 204 3.37 4.75 -12.73
C SER A 204 2.67 5.99 -13.30
N ALA A 205 3.31 6.69 -14.23
CA ALA A 205 2.68 7.85 -14.89
C ALA A 205 1.42 7.49 -15.68
N MET A 206 1.42 6.36 -16.40
CA MET A 206 0.27 5.87 -17.15
C MET A 206 -0.94 5.53 -16.26
N THR A 207 -0.70 5.14 -15.01
CA THR A 207 -1.72 4.66 -14.08
C THR A 207 -2.04 5.64 -12.94
N ASN A 208 -1.50 6.86 -12.99
CA ASN A 208 -1.57 7.85 -11.90
C ASN A 208 -1.04 7.28 -10.57
N GLY A 209 -0.01 6.46 -10.64
CA GLY A 209 0.74 5.94 -9.53
C GLY A 209 1.98 6.80 -9.21
N ILE A 210 2.76 6.33 -8.24
CA ILE A 210 3.96 6.99 -7.75
C ILE A 210 5.16 6.10 -8.08
N SER A 211 6.22 6.65 -8.66
CA SER A 211 7.47 5.93 -8.89
C SER A 211 8.55 6.49 -7.99
N VAL A 212 9.11 5.64 -7.13
CA VAL A 212 10.19 6.00 -6.22
C VAL A 212 11.44 5.18 -6.50
N PRO A 213 12.62 5.81 -6.61
CA PRO A 213 13.89 5.08 -6.59
C PRO A 213 14.15 4.60 -5.17
N PHE A 214 14.68 3.39 -5.01
CA PHE A 214 14.95 2.83 -3.70
C PHE A 214 16.11 1.81 -3.76
N LYS A 215 17.12 1.96 -2.90
CA LYS A 215 18.33 1.12 -2.90
C LYS A 215 18.64 0.49 -1.54
N SER A 216 17.97 0.94 -0.49
CA SER A 216 18.24 0.54 0.89
C SER A 216 17.58 -0.82 1.22
N SER A 217 18.21 -1.92 0.82
CA SER A 217 17.65 -3.27 0.99
C SER A 217 17.19 -3.60 2.43
N GLY A 218 17.92 -3.13 3.45
CA GLY A 218 17.56 -3.33 4.86
C GLY A 218 16.38 -2.47 5.36
N LYS A 219 15.62 -1.83 4.47
CA LYS A 219 14.48 -0.96 4.79
C LYS A 219 13.27 -1.19 3.88
N THR A 220 13.25 -2.32 3.20
CA THR A 220 12.17 -2.67 2.25
C THR A 220 10.83 -2.79 2.96
N GLY A 221 10.80 -3.40 4.15
CA GLY A 221 9.59 -3.46 4.97
C GLY A 221 9.06 -2.08 5.34
N THR A 222 9.93 -1.14 5.74
CA THR A 222 9.56 0.25 6.02
C THR A 222 8.98 0.94 4.78
N MET A 223 9.57 0.70 3.60
CA MET A 223 9.08 1.23 2.33
C MET A 223 7.66 0.72 2.02
N ILE A 224 7.41 -0.58 2.20
CA ILE A 224 6.09 -1.19 2.00
C ILE A 224 5.06 -0.60 2.96
N GLU A 225 5.39 -0.48 4.25
CA GLU A 225 4.52 0.13 5.25
C GLU A 225 4.20 1.60 4.87
N THR A 226 5.20 2.36 4.42
CA THR A 226 5.03 3.74 3.94
C THR A 226 4.04 3.83 2.80
N ALA A 227 4.23 3.03 1.75
CA ALA A 227 3.36 3.02 0.58
C ALA A 227 1.91 2.64 0.95
N THR A 228 1.74 1.62 1.79
CA THR A 228 0.41 1.14 2.20
C THR A 228 -0.30 2.14 3.10
N THR A 229 0.40 2.76 4.06
CA THR A 229 -0.14 3.83 4.91
C THR A 229 -0.56 5.04 4.06
N ALA A 230 0.24 5.43 3.08
CA ALA A 230 -0.07 6.53 2.17
C ALA A 230 -1.30 6.21 1.29
N ARG A 231 -1.38 5.01 0.73
CA ARG A 231 -2.55 4.57 -0.05
C ARG A 231 -3.82 4.50 0.80
N SER A 232 -3.71 4.11 2.07
CA SER A 232 -4.82 4.18 3.03
C SER A 232 -5.28 5.63 3.25
N ALA A 233 -4.36 6.57 3.43
CA ALA A 233 -4.71 7.99 3.55
C ALA A 233 -5.45 8.51 2.30
N MET A 234 -4.96 8.17 1.09
CA MET A 234 -5.61 8.55 -0.16
C MET A 234 -7.01 7.92 -0.31
N ALA A 235 -7.21 6.68 0.12
CA ALA A 235 -8.53 6.03 0.10
C ALA A 235 -9.53 6.75 1.02
N PHE A 236 -9.10 7.24 2.18
CA PHE A 236 -9.93 8.07 3.04
C PHE A 236 -10.19 9.45 2.41
N ALA A 237 -9.21 10.07 1.76
CA ALA A 237 -9.39 11.35 1.05
C ALA A 237 -10.42 11.21 -0.09
N GLU A 238 -10.31 10.18 -0.92
CA GLU A 238 -11.29 9.86 -1.97
C GLU A 238 -12.69 9.63 -1.38
N SER A 239 -12.78 8.95 -0.23
CA SER A 239 -14.05 8.73 0.48
C SER A 239 -14.62 10.03 1.06
N ALA A 240 -13.79 10.98 1.49
CA ALA A 240 -14.22 12.29 1.97
C ALA A 240 -14.79 13.15 0.84
N SER A 241 -14.09 13.17 -0.30
CA SER A 241 -14.46 13.93 -1.49
C SER A 241 -15.84 13.55 -2.04
N GLY A 242 -16.20 12.26 -2.04
CA GLY A 242 -17.50 11.75 -2.50
C GLY A 242 -18.60 11.70 -1.43
N CYS A 243 -18.39 12.27 -0.23
CA CYS A 243 -19.31 12.10 0.89
C CYS A 243 -20.18 13.35 1.14
N GLU A 244 -21.52 13.20 1.10
CA GLU A 244 -22.47 14.26 1.43
C GLU A 244 -22.63 14.45 2.94
N ASP A 245 -22.51 13.39 3.73
CA ASP A 245 -22.62 13.45 5.19
C ASP A 245 -21.42 14.16 5.82
N ALA A 246 -21.68 15.26 6.53
CA ALA A 246 -20.64 16.12 7.10
C ALA A 246 -19.82 15.41 8.19
N SER A 247 -20.46 14.54 9.01
CA SER A 247 -19.78 13.83 10.10
C SER A 247 -18.84 12.74 9.55
N THR A 248 -19.29 11.98 8.57
CA THR A 248 -18.48 10.99 7.87
C THR A 248 -17.33 11.64 7.09
N ARG A 249 -17.57 12.78 6.44
CA ARG A 249 -16.52 13.54 5.76
C ARG A 249 -15.46 14.05 6.75
N ALA A 250 -15.89 14.57 7.90
CA ALA A 250 -14.97 15.01 8.96
C ALA A 250 -14.14 13.84 9.50
N TYR A 251 -14.75 12.69 9.72
CA TYR A 251 -14.05 11.47 10.13
C TYR A 251 -12.98 11.07 9.11
N CYS A 252 -13.32 11.00 7.81
CA CYS A 252 -12.36 10.64 6.76
C CYS A 252 -11.16 11.61 6.73
N ARG A 253 -11.40 12.93 6.83
CA ARG A 253 -10.31 13.91 6.89
C ARG A 253 -9.44 13.80 8.14
N GLU A 254 -10.04 13.48 9.29
CA GLU A 254 -9.29 13.18 10.51
C GLU A 254 -8.38 11.97 10.33
N ARG A 255 -8.86 10.91 9.63
CA ARG A 255 -8.04 9.74 9.27
C ARG A 255 -6.88 10.11 8.34
N VAL A 256 -7.12 10.89 7.27
CA VAL A 256 -6.06 11.40 6.38
C VAL A 256 -4.99 12.13 7.19
N HIS A 257 -5.39 13.03 8.07
CA HIS A 257 -4.47 13.80 8.91
C HIS A 257 -3.64 12.91 9.85
N GLY A 258 -4.29 11.92 10.48
CA GLY A 258 -3.64 10.95 11.37
C GLY A 258 -2.60 10.10 10.64
N LEU A 259 -2.96 9.53 9.47
CA LEU A 259 -2.05 8.72 8.65
C LEU A 259 -0.89 9.53 8.07
N LYS A 260 -1.14 10.77 7.64
CA LYS A 260 -0.08 11.68 7.23
C LYS A 260 0.87 12.01 8.38
N GLY A 261 0.35 12.25 9.59
CA GLY A 261 1.14 12.43 10.81
C GLY A 261 1.99 11.20 11.15
N LYS A 262 1.44 9.99 10.97
CA LYS A 262 2.19 8.74 11.12
C LYS A 262 3.36 8.67 10.14
N LEU A 263 3.14 8.98 8.85
CA LEU A 263 4.22 9.01 7.86
C LEU A 263 5.35 9.94 8.31
N PHE A 264 5.07 11.15 8.73
CA PHE A 264 6.10 12.06 9.23
C PHE A 264 6.82 11.52 10.47
N SER A 265 6.10 10.84 11.39
CA SER A 265 6.72 10.29 12.59
C SER A 265 7.63 9.10 12.30
N MET A 266 7.35 8.31 11.28
CA MET A 266 8.22 7.20 10.84
C MET A 266 9.60 7.69 10.38
N PHE A 267 9.69 8.93 9.92
CA PHE A 267 10.90 9.51 9.35
C PHE A 267 11.50 10.67 10.16
N SER A 268 10.85 11.12 11.24
CA SER A 268 11.30 12.28 12.04
C SER A 268 12.76 12.17 12.56
N ASP A 269 13.20 10.95 12.83
CA ASP A 269 14.56 10.65 13.31
C ASP A 269 15.40 9.92 12.25
N CYS A 270 14.89 9.84 11.00
CA CYS A 270 15.57 9.15 9.92
C CYS A 270 16.53 10.10 9.21
N ASN A 271 17.84 9.82 9.30
CA ASN A 271 18.87 10.53 8.52
C ASN A 271 19.05 9.94 7.10
N ASP A 272 18.09 9.17 6.63
CA ASP A 272 18.11 8.52 5.33
C ASP A 272 17.39 9.39 4.30
N GLU A 273 18.17 10.03 3.42
CA GLU A 273 17.70 10.93 2.38
C GLU A 273 16.71 10.22 1.43
N GLU A 274 16.97 8.94 1.11
CA GLU A 274 16.15 8.14 0.19
C GLU A 274 14.74 7.88 0.75
N LEU A 275 14.64 7.52 2.05
CA LEU A 275 13.34 7.34 2.69
C LEU A 275 12.58 8.66 2.87
N ASN A 276 13.30 9.77 3.10
CA ASN A 276 12.68 11.09 3.15
C ASN A 276 12.09 11.49 1.79
N ASP A 277 12.78 11.21 0.68
CA ASP A 277 12.28 11.44 -0.68
C ASP A 277 11.04 10.61 -0.98
N VAL A 278 11.00 9.36 -0.51
CA VAL A 278 9.83 8.48 -0.59
C VAL A 278 8.65 9.10 0.17
N CYS A 279 8.86 9.49 1.43
CA CYS A 279 7.83 10.12 2.26
C CYS A 279 7.28 11.39 1.62
N ASP A 280 8.15 12.26 1.12
CA ASP A 280 7.77 13.50 0.44
C ASP A 280 6.95 13.25 -0.83
N SER A 281 7.31 12.23 -1.61
CA SER A 281 6.59 11.86 -2.82
C SER A 281 5.16 11.42 -2.50
N TYR A 282 4.99 10.54 -1.51
CA TYR A 282 3.66 10.10 -1.08
C TYR A 282 2.85 11.22 -0.42
N THR A 283 3.47 12.05 0.40
CA THR A 283 2.79 13.17 1.07
C THR A 283 2.20 14.16 0.07
N LYS A 284 2.92 14.48 -1.01
CA LYS A 284 2.41 15.35 -2.09
C LYS A 284 1.17 14.78 -2.76
N GLU A 285 1.11 13.46 -2.96
CA GLU A 285 -0.07 12.83 -3.56
C GLU A 285 -1.25 12.74 -2.59
N ILE A 286 -0.99 12.56 -1.28
CA ILE A 286 -2.04 12.66 -0.25
C ILE A 286 -2.65 14.07 -0.26
N ASP A 287 -1.82 15.12 -0.32
CA ASP A 287 -2.30 16.51 -0.34
C ASP A 287 -3.19 16.78 -1.54
N LYS A 288 -2.79 16.30 -2.74
CA LYS A 288 -3.62 16.41 -3.95
C LYS A 288 -4.96 15.66 -3.84
N ALA A 289 -4.98 14.54 -3.14
CA ALA A 289 -6.19 13.75 -2.96
C ALA A 289 -7.16 14.37 -1.94
N ASP A 290 -6.66 15.17 -0.98
CA ASP A 290 -7.46 15.83 0.07
C ASP A 290 -7.97 17.22 -0.35
N GLU A 291 -7.49 17.79 -1.49
CA GLU A 291 -8.01 19.03 -2.08
C GLU A 291 -9.42 18.82 -2.70
#